data_1ed110dcf975b7830fe716dabcbeac44
#
_entry.id   1ed110dcf975b7830fe716dabcbeac44
#
_cell.length_a   1.000
_cell.length_b   1.000
_cell.length_c   1.000
_cell.angle_alpha   90.00
_cell.angle_beta   90.00
_cell.angle_gamma   90.00
#
_symmetry.space_group_name_H-M   'P 1'
#
loop_
_entity.id
_entity.type
_entity.pdbx_description
1 polymer ?
#
loop_
_entity_poly.entity_id
_entity_poly.type
_entity_poly.pdbx_seq_one_letter_code
_entity_poly.pdbx_strand_id
1 'polypeptide(L)'
;MNEIKLIKNGDSTYSCDVPISREDWSAILSDKKVTTDAAINTLLSFYFMPEQRSSCSDLEKIYGRKSGYYLGAINQFCRKVLKLIGTFTIADHDSNGEIYWPVAMACGRVEKGLFVWQLRKELTEALRDRVID
;
A
#
# COMPACT_ATOMS: atom_id res chain seq x y z
N MET A 1 -9.32 -18.00 8.83
CA MET A 1 -8.67 -16.83 8.20
C MET A 1 -7.34 -17.26 7.63
N ASN A 2 -7.07 -16.89 6.38
CA ASN A 2 -5.81 -17.24 5.72
C ASN A 2 -4.71 -16.26 6.10
N GLU A 3 -3.52 -16.80 6.33
CA GLU A 3 -2.34 -15.98 6.51
C GLU A 3 -1.54 -15.99 5.21
N ILE A 4 -1.25 -14.81 4.68
CA ILE A 4 -0.40 -14.62 3.50
C ILE A 4 0.96 -14.18 4.00
N LYS A 5 2.00 -14.87 3.55
CA LYS A 5 3.36 -14.57 4.00
C LYS A 5 4.09 -13.77 2.94
N LEU A 6 4.72 -12.68 3.36
CA LEU A 6 5.57 -11.88 2.48
C LEU A 6 6.74 -12.73 2.00
N ILE A 7 7.06 -12.65 0.72
CA ILE A 7 8.13 -13.41 0.10
C ILE A 7 9.32 -12.49 -0.12
N LYS A 8 10.50 -12.93 0.32
CA LYS A 8 11.75 -12.24 0.01
C LYS A 8 12.33 -12.85 -1.26
N ASN A 9 12.44 -12.02 -2.29
CA ASN A 9 12.97 -12.45 -3.60
C ASN A 9 14.48 -12.31 -3.66
N GLY A 10 15.11 -12.98 -4.62
CA GLY A 10 16.57 -12.98 -4.75
C GLY A 10 17.21 -11.64 -5.10
N ASP A 11 16.41 -10.67 -5.57
CA ASP A 11 16.87 -9.32 -5.93
C ASP A 11 16.65 -8.31 -4.79
N SER A 12 16.45 -8.78 -3.58
CA SER A 12 16.18 -7.95 -2.38
C SER A 12 14.85 -7.23 -2.42
N THR A 13 13.91 -7.70 -3.23
CA THR A 13 12.53 -7.21 -3.18
C THR A 13 11.68 -8.11 -2.29
N TYR A 14 10.60 -7.51 -1.75
CA TYR A 14 9.62 -8.19 -0.93
C TYR A 14 8.26 -8.05 -1.58
N SER A 15 7.53 -9.14 -1.75
CA SER A 15 6.24 -9.12 -2.42
C SER A 15 5.35 -10.26 -1.93
N CYS A 16 4.06 -10.11 -2.15
CA CYS A 16 3.09 -11.19 -2.02
C CYS A 16 1.85 -10.83 -2.82
N ASP A 17 1.05 -11.82 -3.17
CA ASP A 17 -0.23 -11.59 -3.81
C ASP A 17 -1.32 -11.50 -2.73
N VAL A 18 -2.29 -10.60 -2.93
CA VAL A 18 -3.45 -10.48 -2.05
C VAL A 18 -4.72 -10.64 -2.88
N PRO A 19 -5.77 -11.26 -2.31
CA PRO A 19 -7.01 -11.52 -3.05
C PRO A 19 -7.93 -10.30 -3.07
N ILE A 20 -7.45 -9.18 -3.62
CA ILE A 20 -8.22 -7.96 -3.78
C ILE A 20 -8.21 -7.58 -5.25
N SER A 21 -9.36 -7.70 -5.91
CA SER A 21 -9.50 -7.37 -7.31
C SER A 21 -9.61 -5.86 -7.53
N ARG A 22 -9.54 -5.45 -8.78
CA ARG A 22 -9.79 -4.05 -9.17
C ARG A 22 -11.18 -3.60 -8.71
N GLU A 23 -12.19 -4.46 -8.87
CA GLU A 23 -13.56 -4.17 -8.44
C GLU A 23 -13.63 -4.01 -6.93
N ASP A 24 -12.95 -4.87 -6.19
CA ASP A 24 -12.86 -4.76 -4.73
C ASP A 24 -12.22 -3.44 -4.34
N TRP A 25 -11.13 -3.04 -4.99
CA TRP A 25 -10.48 -1.76 -4.72
C TRP A 25 -11.40 -0.59 -5.02
N SER A 26 -12.18 -0.66 -6.12
CA SER A 26 -13.15 0.39 -6.45
C SER A 26 -14.17 0.57 -5.32
N ALA A 27 -14.69 -0.53 -4.77
CA ALA A 27 -15.61 -0.48 -3.65
C ALA A 27 -14.95 0.08 -2.39
N ILE A 28 -13.73 -0.34 -2.09
CA ILE A 28 -12.96 0.14 -0.93
C ILE A 28 -12.72 1.64 -1.03
N LEU A 29 -12.32 2.13 -2.20
CA LEU A 29 -12.09 3.56 -2.41
C LEU A 29 -13.35 4.40 -2.26
N SER A 30 -14.51 3.82 -2.50
CA SER A 30 -15.81 4.49 -2.34
C SER A 30 -16.32 4.46 -0.89
N ASP A 31 -15.74 3.65 -0.03
CA ASP A 31 -16.13 3.53 1.38
C ASP A 31 -15.39 4.59 2.19
N LYS A 32 -16.08 5.66 2.55
CA LYS A 32 -15.48 6.81 3.25
C LYS A 32 -15.04 6.50 4.69
N LYS A 33 -15.53 5.42 5.28
CA LYS A 33 -15.10 5.00 6.63
C LYS A 33 -13.71 4.39 6.59
N VAL A 34 -13.38 3.72 5.49
CA VAL A 34 -12.07 3.08 5.29
C VAL A 34 -11.13 4.03 4.55
N THR A 35 -11.62 4.64 3.48
CA THR A 35 -10.81 5.48 2.59
C THR A 35 -11.15 6.95 2.85
N THR A 36 -10.47 7.51 3.84
CA THR A 36 -10.61 8.94 4.20
C THR A 36 -9.93 9.82 3.14
N ASP A 37 -10.20 11.13 3.19
CA ASP A 37 -9.52 12.08 2.29
C ASP A 37 -8.01 12.03 2.48
N ALA A 38 -7.53 11.86 3.70
CA ALA A 38 -6.10 11.72 3.98
C ALA A 38 -5.52 10.47 3.32
N ALA A 39 -6.26 9.35 3.34
CA ALA A 39 -5.85 8.12 2.67
C ALA A 39 -5.79 8.31 1.15
N ILE A 40 -6.79 8.95 0.56
CA ILE A 40 -6.80 9.25 -0.88
C ILE A 40 -5.58 10.10 -1.25
N ASN A 41 -5.31 11.17 -0.52
CA ASN A 41 -4.17 12.04 -0.81
C ASN A 41 -2.85 11.28 -0.72
N THR A 42 -2.73 10.38 0.26
CA THR A 42 -1.54 9.54 0.42
C THR A 42 -1.36 8.61 -0.78
N LEU A 43 -2.42 7.92 -1.19
CA LEU A 43 -2.38 7.02 -2.33
C LEU A 43 -2.06 7.77 -3.63
N LEU A 44 -2.64 8.95 -3.83
CA LEU A 44 -2.37 9.78 -5.00
C LEU A 44 -0.93 10.27 -5.03
N SER A 45 -0.30 10.50 -3.88
CA SER A 45 1.11 10.87 -3.83
C SER A 45 1.99 9.80 -4.46
N PHE A 46 1.69 8.52 -4.21
CA PHE A 46 2.38 7.42 -4.89
C PHE A 46 1.96 7.30 -6.35
N TYR A 47 0.67 7.47 -6.64
CA TYR A 47 0.12 7.33 -7.99
C TYR A 47 0.84 8.23 -9.00
N PHE A 48 1.13 9.47 -8.62
CA PHE A 48 1.74 10.44 -9.53
C PHE A 48 3.27 10.33 -9.62
N MET A 49 3.89 9.44 -8.85
CA MET A 49 5.31 9.16 -9.02
C MET A 49 5.54 8.22 -10.22
N PRO A 50 6.73 8.30 -10.86
CA PRO A 50 7.07 7.38 -11.95
C PRO A 50 6.85 5.92 -11.51
N GLU A 51 6.17 5.14 -12.34
CA GLU A 51 5.85 3.73 -12.07
C GLU A 51 5.04 3.51 -10.78
N GLN A 52 4.41 4.58 -10.25
CA GLN A 52 3.64 4.57 -9.00
C GLN A 52 4.47 4.05 -7.82
N ARG A 53 5.74 4.46 -7.76
CA ARG A 53 6.64 4.01 -6.71
C ARG A 53 7.43 5.16 -6.13
N SER A 54 7.71 5.07 -4.84
CA SER A 54 8.52 6.03 -4.09
C SER A 54 8.86 5.49 -2.71
N SER A 55 9.85 6.10 -2.07
CA SER A 55 10.02 5.94 -0.63
C SER A 55 9.12 6.96 0.08
N CYS A 56 8.76 6.65 1.34
CA CYS A 56 8.03 7.61 2.18
C CYS A 56 8.85 8.89 2.39
N SER A 57 10.15 8.74 2.57
CA SER A 57 11.07 9.86 2.78
C SER A 57 11.06 10.84 1.61
N ASP A 58 11.07 10.34 0.38
CA ASP A 58 11.04 11.19 -0.82
C ASP A 58 9.71 11.94 -0.92
N LEU A 59 8.59 11.28 -0.64
CA LEU A 59 7.28 11.94 -0.65
C LEU A 59 7.17 13.01 0.43
N GLU A 60 7.72 12.76 1.61
CA GLU A 60 7.75 13.74 2.69
C GLU A 60 8.45 15.02 2.24
N LYS A 61 9.58 14.88 1.55
CA LYS A 61 10.33 16.02 1.01
C LYS A 61 9.56 16.76 -0.09
N ILE A 62 8.98 16.02 -1.03
CA ILE A 62 8.26 16.60 -2.16
C ILE A 62 7.05 17.40 -1.68
N TYR A 63 6.29 16.87 -0.73
CA TYR A 63 5.02 17.46 -0.30
C TYR A 63 5.11 18.21 1.03
N GLY A 64 6.31 18.35 1.60
CA GLY A 64 6.51 19.10 2.83
C GLY A 64 5.86 18.47 4.05
N ARG A 65 5.85 17.14 4.14
CA ARG A 65 5.27 16.43 5.27
C ARG A 65 6.36 16.03 6.28
N LYS A 66 5.97 15.89 7.53
CA LYS A 66 6.90 15.48 8.59
C LYS A 66 7.24 13.99 8.49
N SER A 67 8.34 13.59 9.10
CA SER A 67 8.81 12.21 9.14
C SER A 67 7.72 11.27 9.70
N GLY A 68 7.49 10.14 9.03
CA GLY A 68 6.53 9.15 9.45
C GLY A 68 5.11 9.36 8.93
N TYR A 69 4.84 10.48 8.25
CA TYR A 69 3.50 10.79 7.78
C TYR A 69 2.95 9.70 6.85
N TYR A 70 3.71 9.33 5.80
CA TYR A 70 3.24 8.37 4.80
C TYR A 70 3.22 6.94 5.34
N LEU A 71 4.22 6.58 6.12
CA LEU A 71 4.25 5.25 6.74
C LEU A 71 3.02 5.04 7.62
N GLY A 72 2.70 6.01 8.48
CA GLY A 72 1.53 5.94 9.35
C GLY A 72 0.22 5.89 8.57
N ALA A 73 0.09 6.74 7.54
CA ALA A 73 -1.13 6.82 6.73
C ALA A 73 -1.39 5.51 5.97
N ILE A 74 -0.34 4.94 5.35
CA ILE A 74 -0.47 3.68 4.61
C ILE A 74 -0.81 2.53 5.56
N ASN A 75 -0.12 2.42 6.70
CA ASN A 75 -0.41 1.36 7.66
C ASN A 75 -1.82 1.46 8.22
N GLN A 76 -2.30 2.65 8.52
CA GLN A 76 -3.65 2.85 9.02
C GLN A 76 -4.69 2.46 7.98
N PHE A 77 -4.52 2.90 6.74
CA PHE A 77 -5.42 2.56 5.64
C PHE A 77 -5.45 1.04 5.42
N CYS A 78 -4.29 0.41 5.32
CA CYS A 78 -4.19 -1.02 5.07
C CYS A 78 -4.80 -1.85 6.21
N ARG A 79 -4.63 -1.41 7.45
CA ARG A 79 -5.27 -2.08 8.60
C ARG A 79 -6.79 -2.04 8.48
N LYS A 80 -7.35 -0.90 8.10
CA LYS A 80 -8.80 -0.76 7.90
C LYS A 80 -9.31 -1.65 6.77
N VAL A 81 -8.54 -1.75 5.68
CA VAL A 81 -8.88 -2.62 4.55
C VAL A 81 -8.90 -4.08 4.99
N LEU A 82 -7.89 -4.54 5.72
CA LEU A 82 -7.85 -5.92 6.23
C LEU A 82 -9.05 -6.22 7.13
N LYS A 83 -9.40 -5.28 7.99
CA LYS A 83 -10.56 -5.43 8.89
C LYS A 83 -11.86 -5.50 8.10
N LEU A 84 -12.00 -4.67 7.06
CA LEU A 84 -13.19 -4.67 6.22
C LEU A 84 -13.37 -5.99 5.48
N ILE A 85 -12.32 -6.51 4.88
CA ILE A 85 -12.35 -7.75 4.10
C ILE A 85 -12.51 -8.96 5.03
N GLY A 86 -11.71 -9.03 6.07
CA GLY A 86 -11.83 -10.05 7.12
C GLY A 86 -11.49 -11.49 6.74
N THR A 87 -10.87 -11.72 5.56
CA THR A 87 -10.61 -13.07 5.07
C THR A 87 -9.14 -13.48 5.10
N PHE A 88 -8.23 -12.54 5.32
CA PHE A 88 -6.81 -12.84 5.36
C PHE A 88 -6.04 -11.85 6.24
N THR A 89 -4.84 -12.24 6.63
CA THR A 89 -3.84 -11.37 7.27
C THR A 89 -2.52 -11.53 6.53
N ILE A 90 -1.58 -10.61 6.77
CA ILE A 90 -0.26 -10.69 6.15
C ILE A 90 0.80 -10.73 7.25
N ALA A 91 1.72 -11.69 7.13
CA ALA A 91 2.85 -11.83 8.04
C ALA A 91 4.16 -11.51 7.34
N ASP A 92 5.15 -11.08 8.09
CA ASP A 92 6.48 -10.82 7.57
C ASP A 92 7.10 -12.11 7.01
N HIS A 93 8.12 -11.97 6.17
CA HIS A 93 8.77 -13.10 5.50
C HIS A 93 9.39 -14.11 6.49
N ASP A 94 9.75 -13.67 7.68
CA ASP A 94 10.32 -14.52 8.74
C ASP A 94 9.30 -14.85 9.85
N SER A 95 8.03 -14.54 9.63
CA SER A 95 6.93 -14.75 10.60
C SER A 95 7.05 -13.92 11.87
N ASN A 96 7.67 -12.75 11.80
CA ASN A 96 7.85 -11.85 12.97
C ASN A 96 6.63 -10.99 13.28
N GLY A 97 5.44 -11.46 12.92
CA GLY A 97 4.21 -10.77 13.24
C GLY A 97 3.52 -10.17 12.04
N GLU A 98 2.36 -9.58 12.29
CA GLU A 98 1.51 -9.03 11.25
C GLU A 98 2.06 -7.71 10.72
N ILE A 99 2.00 -7.57 9.39
CA ILE A 99 2.38 -6.32 8.72
C ILE A 99 1.22 -5.88 7.82
N TYR A 100 1.21 -4.60 7.42
CA TYR A 100 0.06 -4.02 6.73
C TYR A 100 0.36 -3.48 5.33
N TRP A 101 1.55 -2.90 5.10
CA TRP A 101 1.84 -2.23 3.82
C TRP A 101 1.62 -3.11 2.57
N PRO A 102 1.81 -4.45 2.60
CA PRO A 102 1.61 -5.26 1.39
C PRO A 102 0.15 -5.32 0.91
N VAL A 103 -0.80 -4.87 1.72
CA VAL A 103 -2.19 -4.77 1.26
C VAL A 103 -2.29 -3.85 0.06
N ALA A 104 -1.67 -2.67 0.13
CA ALA A 104 -1.72 -1.65 -0.93
C ALA A 104 -0.52 -1.70 -1.87
N MET A 105 0.62 -2.23 -1.43
CA MET A 105 1.87 -2.20 -2.17
C MET A 105 2.23 -3.57 -2.73
N ALA A 106 2.41 -3.65 -4.05
CA ALA A 106 2.76 -4.90 -4.73
C ALA A 106 4.19 -5.33 -4.41
N CYS A 107 5.07 -4.37 -4.15
CA CYS A 107 6.48 -4.63 -3.96
C CYS A 107 7.08 -3.60 -3.00
N GLY A 108 8.00 -4.06 -2.16
CA GLY A 108 8.88 -3.22 -1.37
C GLY A 108 10.32 -3.58 -1.69
N ARG A 109 11.19 -2.59 -1.82
CA ARG A 109 12.57 -2.81 -2.20
C ARG A 109 13.49 -1.80 -1.52
N VAL A 110 14.65 -2.27 -1.04
CA VAL A 110 15.67 -1.36 -0.51
C VAL A 110 16.47 -0.80 -1.67
N GLU A 111 16.43 0.52 -1.86
CA GLU A 111 17.20 1.24 -2.88
C GLU A 111 17.91 2.42 -2.22
N LYS A 112 19.22 2.49 -2.35
CA LYS A 112 20.04 3.59 -1.82
C LYS A 112 19.76 3.88 -0.34
N GLY A 113 19.57 2.82 0.46
CA GLY A 113 19.29 2.94 1.89
C GLY A 113 17.86 3.31 2.26
N LEU A 114 16.96 3.45 1.27
CA LEU A 114 15.56 3.76 1.49
C LEU A 114 14.69 2.57 1.09
N PHE A 115 13.58 2.38 1.81
CA PHE A 115 12.61 1.35 1.45
C PHE A 115 11.58 1.94 0.50
N VAL A 116 11.58 1.47 -0.75
CA VAL A 116 10.72 1.97 -1.83
C VAL A 116 9.52 1.05 -1.99
N TRP A 117 8.34 1.63 -2.02
CA TRP A 117 7.08 0.92 -2.24
C TRP A 117 6.53 1.22 -3.62
N GLN A 118 5.85 0.24 -4.22
CA GLN A 118 5.12 0.40 -5.48
C GLN A 118 3.66 0.00 -5.29
N LEU A 119 2.73 0.85 -5.72
CA LEU A 119 1.30 0.55 -5.63
C LEU A 119 0.94 -0.69 -6.43
N ARG A 120 -0.01 -1.45 -5.92
CA ARG A 120 -0.57 -2.59 -6.66
C ARG A 120 -1.26 -2.12 -7.93
N LYS A 121 -1.13 -2.92 -8.99
CA LYS A 121 -1.72 -2.60 -10.30
C LYS A 121 -3.23 -2.41 -10.20
N GLU A 122 -3.93 -3.32 -9.50
CA GLU A 122 -5.38 -3.27 -9.35
C GLU A 122 -5.82 -2.01 -8.60
N LEU A 123 -5.08 -1.60 -7.58
CA LEU A 123 -5.33 -0.36 -6.85
C LEU A 123 -5.07 0.86 -7.72
N THR A 124 -3.99 0.85 -8.49
CA THR A 124 -3.64 1.93 -9.41
C THR A 124 -4.77 2.13 -10.45
N GLU A 125 -5.27 1.05 -11.02
CA GLU A 125 -6.36 1.10 -11.97
C GLU A 125 -7.65 1.63 -11.34
N ALA A 126 -7.96 1.21 -10.13
CA ALA A 126 -9.14 1.69 -9.41
C ALA A 126 -9.04 3.18 -9.08
N LEU A 127 -7.86 3.64 -8.67
CA LEU A 127 -7.62 5.07 -8.41
C LEU A 127 -7.85 5.90 -9.67
N ARG A 128 -7.33 5.45 -10.80
CA ARG A 128 -7.53 6.13 -12.08
C ARG A 128 -9.02 6.25 -12.41
N ASP A 129 -9.76 5.17 -12.26
CA ASP A 129 -11.16 5.12 -12.69
C ASP A 129 -12.11 5.82 -11.72
N ARG A 130 -11.82 5.78 -10.42
CA ARG A 130 -12.76 6.26 -9.40
C ARG A 130 -12.43 7.64 -8.86
N VAL A 131 -11.17 8.03 -8.90
CA VAL A 131 -10.71 9.27 -8.26
C VAL A 131 -10.27 10.31 -9.30
N ILE A 132 -9.53 9.88 -10.33
CA ILE A 132 -8.92 10.80 -11.29
C ILE A 132 -9.82 11.04 -12.50
N ASP A 133 -10.47 10.00 -13.02
CA ASP A 133 -11.42 10.12 -14.15
C ASP A 133 -12.87 10.39 -13.66
#